data_9f3e97bc2aa385c71336f936cb9c33c1
#
_entry.id   9f3e97bc2aa385c71336f936cb9c33c1
#
_cell.length_a   1.000
_cell.length_b   1.000
_cell.length_c   1.000
_cell.angle_alpha   90.00
_cell.angle_beta   90.00
_cell.angle_gamma   90.00
#
_symmetry.space_group_name_H-M   'P 1'
#
loop_
_entity.id
_entity.type
_entity.pdbx_description
1 polymer ?
#
loop_
_entity_poly.entity_id
_entity_poly.type
_entity_poly.pdbx_seq_one_letter_code
_entity_poly.pdbx_strand_id
1 'polypeptide(L)'
;MINVFVLQNGRLNQVTIESREELESVAPVWVDLTDPSEEERVWVKAKYNVILPGEDEVQDIEASARYYEAENGDLHLRTDFLLEEEDGPSRVITVAFILSGKILFSVHNDDLPVFRLVRMRARSRPGSIEDYMDVLLDLYATDAEYSADSLEGIYESLEEVSTRVLQKEFTDQDAAAALNAIAHEEDLNGRIRRNMMDTRRAVSFLMRGRLLNSDQFEEARQILRDIESLDGHTSFLFDKVNFLMDA
;
A
#
# COMPACT_ATOMS: atom_id res chain seq x y z
N MET A 1 13.72 10.99 -5.92
CA MET A 1 13.37 12.12 -5.00
C MET A 1 13.31 11.60 -3.57
N ILE A 2 13.96 12.28 -2.60
CA ILE A 2 13.94 11.93 -1.17
C ILE A 2 13.03 12.89 -0.42
N ASN A 3 12.01 12.36 0.25
CA ASN A 3 11.17 13.08 1.19
C ASN A 3 11.45 12.59 2.60
N VAL A 4 11.78 13.48 3.49
CA VAL A 4 12.09 13.17 4.88
C VAL A 4 10.98 13.69 5.77
N PHE A 5 10.49 12.84 6.68
CA PHE A 5 9.43 13.19 7.60
C PHE A 5 9.94 13.19 9.03
N VAL A 6 9.78 14.33 9.70
CA VAL A 6 10.19 14.56 11.08
C VAL A 6 8.98 14.76 11.98
N LEU A 7 9.05 14.24 13.19
CA LEU A 7 7.99 14.44 14.18
C LEU A 7 8.24 15.72 14.96
N GLN A 8 7.35 16.69 14.83
CA GLN A 8 7.42 17.96 15.55
C GLN A 8 6.04 18.32 16.12
N ASN A 9 5.98 18.54 17.43
CA ASN A 9 4.73 18.86 18.13
C ASN A 9 3.60 17.83 17.89
N GLY A 10 3.96 16.54 17.81
CA GLY A 10 3.04 15.44 17.52
C GLY A 10 2.50 15.41 16.10
N ARG A 11 3.14 16.09 15.16
CA ARG A 11 2.76 16.09 13.73
C ARG A 11 3.92 15.66 12.87
N LEU A 12 3.61 14.97 11.79
CA LEU A 12 4.57 14.57 10.78
C LEU A 12 4.77 15.73 9.78
N ASN A 13 5.96 16.32 9.78
CA ASN A 13 6.32 17.40 8.88
C ASN A 13 7.28 16.91 7.81
N GLN A 14 6.96 17.20 6.55
CA GLN A 14 7.78 16.85 5.41
C GLN A 14 8.90 17.89 5.20
N VAL A 15 10.10 17.39 4.95
CA VAL A 15 11.28 18.16 4.51
C VAL A 15 11.77 17.55 3.21
N THR A 16 11.74 18.31 2.15
CA THR A 16 12.33 17.90 0.85
C THR A 16 13.84 18.05 0.95
N ILE A 17 14.58 17.05 0.50
CA ILE A 17 16.04 16.99 0.56
C ILE A 17 16.59 17.19 -0.87
N GLU A 18 17.35 18.25 -1.04
CA GLU A 18 18.01 18.60 -2.32
C GLU A 18 19.52 18.38 -2.26
N SER A 19 20.09 18.20 -1.06
CA SER A 19 21.52 18.01 -0.87
C SER A 19 21.83 16.99 0.25
N ARG A 20 23.04 16.44 0.20
CA ARG A 20 23.53 15.54 1.23
C ARG A 20 23.62 16.22 2.60
N GLU A 21 24.07 17.48 2.63
CA GLU A 21 24.22 18.28 3.86
C GLU A 21 22.88 18.49 4.55
N GLU A 22 21.80 18.72 3.79
CA GLU A 22 20.45 18.82 4.32
C GLU A 22 20.00 17.48 4.93
N LEU A 23 20.22 16.39 4.21
CA LEU A 23 19.91 15.06 4.75
C LEU A 23 20.66 14.82 6.06
N GLU A 24 21.95 15.16 6.16
CA GLU A 24 22.76 14.95 7.37
C GLU A 24 22.24 15.73 8.61
N SER A 25 21.57 16.86 8.41
CA SER A 25 21.08 17.74 9.47
C SER A 25 19.76 17.30 10.11
N VAL A 26 19.03 16.35 9.51
CA VAL A 26 17.66 15.99 9.89
C VAL A 26 17.62 14.65 10.65
N ALA A 27 16.78 14.57 11.68
CA ALA A 27 16.48 13.34 12.41
C ALA A 27 15.06 12.84 12.08
N PRO A 28 14.89 11.99 11.07
CA PRO A 28 13.59 11.54 10.60
C PRO A 28 13.02 10.39 11.42
N VAL A 29 11.70 10.22 11.33
CA VAL A 29 11.00 8.98 11.66
C VAL A 29 10.65 8.17 10.39
N TRP A 30 10.57 8.86 9.24
CA TRP A 30 10.28 8.24 7.95
C TRP A 30 11.08 8.93 6.84
N VAL A 31 11.70 8.14 5.98
CA VAL A 31 12.39 8.56 4.74
C VAL A 31 11.71 7.86 3.58
N ASP A 32 11.03 8.65 2.75
CA ASP A 32 10.29 8.17 1.59
C ASP A 32 11.06 8.47 0.30
N LEU A 33 11.38 7.42 -0.44
CA LEU A 33 12.17 7.48 -1.66
C LEU A 33 11.30 7.07 -2.85
N THR A 34 10.90 8.06 -3.64
CA THR A 34 10.18 7.83 -4.90
C THR A 34 11.15 7.91 -6.05
N ASP A 35 11.32 6.81 -6.79
CA ASP A 35 12.25 6.69 -7.92
C ASP A 35 13.63 7.31 -7.60
N PRO A 36 14.35 6.80 -6.58
CA PRO A 36 15.57 7.40 -6.10
C PRO A 36 16.72 7.22 -7.09
N SER A 37 17.43 8.32 -7.40
CA SER A 37 18.64 8.27 -8.19
C SER A 37 19.78 7.51 -7.50
N GLU A 38 20.79 7.06 -8.25
CA GLU A 38 21.97 6.42 -7.67
C GLU A 38 22.69 7.32 -6.66
N GLU A 39 22.69 8.62 -6.89
CA GLU A 39 23.27 9.60 -5.97
C GLU A 39 22.51 9.66 -4.64
N GLU A 40 21.18 9.70 -4.70
CA GLU A 40 20.31 9.66 -3.52
C GLU A 40 20.46 8.35 -2.73
N ARG A 41 20.61 7.22 -3.40
CA ARG A 41 20.91 5.91 -2.78
C ARG A 41 22.26 5.95 -2.04
N VAL A 42 23.29 6.56 -2.62
CA VAL A 42 24.58 6.74 -1.98
C VAL A 42 24.48 7.62 -0.73
N TRP A 43 23.70 8.70 -0.76
CA TRP A 43 23.49 9.56 0.42
C TRP A 43 22.83 8.82 1.57
N VAL A 44 21.76 8.06 1.30
CA VAL A 44 21.07 7.26 2.32
C VAL A 44 22.01 6.21 2.92
N LYS A 45 22.75 5.48 2.07
CA LYS A 45 23.72 4.49 2.51
C LYS A 45 24.81 5.12 3.36
N ALA A 46 25.34 6.26 3.00
CA ALA A 46 26.42 6.94 3.72
C ALA A 46 25.98 7.42 5.10
N LYS A 47 24.76 7.95 5.22
CA LYS A 47 24.23 8.48 6.48
C LYS A 47 23.70 7.40 7.42
N TYR A 48 22.90 6.46 6.90
CA TYR A 48 22.14 5.52 7.73
C TYR A 48 22.68 4.10 7.72
N ASN A 49 23.68 3.82 6.87
CA ASN A 49 24.22 2.48 6.63
C ASN A 49 23.16 1.47 6.16
N VAL A 50 22.09 1.95 5.51
CA VAL A 50 21.01 1.15 4.95
C VAL A 50 21.28 0.91 3.47
N ILE A 51 21.12 -0.35 3.04
CA ILE A 51 21.21 -0.73 1.63
C ILE A 51 19.79 -0.78 1.06
N LEU A 52 19.50 0.14 0.14
CA LEU A 52 18.22 0.16 -0.55
C LEU A 52 18.18 -0.95 -1.62
N PRO A 53 17.07 -1.69 -1.75
CA PRO A 53 16.94 -2.77 -2.75
C PRO A 53 17.02 -2.21 -4.18
N GLY A 54 17.62 -2.99 -5.08
CA GLY A 54 17.62 -2.70 -6.51
C GLY A 54 16.26 -3.01 -7.14
N GLU A 55 16.04 -2.53 -8.36
CA GLU A 55 14.78 -2.77 -9.11
C GLU A 55 14.51 -4.26 -9.36
N ASP A 56 15.54 -5.05 -9.64
CA ASP A 56 15.43 -6.49 -9.90
C ASP A 56 15.04 -7.31 -8.65
N GLU A 57 15.37 -6.83 -7.46
CA GLU A 57 15.08 -7.52 -6.20
C GLU A 57 13.61 -7.37 -5.75
N VAL A 58 12.86 -6.44 -6.34
CA VAL A 58 11.48 -6.10 -5.93
C VAL A 58 10.47 -7.14 -6.42
N GLN A 59 10.79 -8.01 -7.40
CA GLN A 59 9.85 -8.89 -8.08
C GLN A 59 9.68 -10.30 -7.47
N ASP A 60 10.38 -10.62 -6.39
CA ASP A 60 10.30 -11.95 -5.77
C ASP A 60 8.92 -12.21 -5.13
N ILE A 61 8.36 -13.41 -5.42
CA ILE A 61 7.04 -13.85 -4.93
C ILE A 61 7.15 -14.64 -3.61
N GLU A 62 8.33 -15.17 -3.31
CA GLU A 62 8.53 -16.00 -2.12
C GLU A 62 8.45 -15.17 -0.83
N ALA A 63 7.62 -15.61 0.12
CA ALA A 63 7.43 -14.91 1.40
C ALA A 63 8.74 -14.73 2.19
N SER A 64 9.68 -15.67 2.07
CA SER A 64 11.00 -15.59 2.72
C SER A 64 11.91 -14.51 2.12
N ALA A 65 11.70 -14.14 0.86
CA ALA A 65 12.42 -13.05 0.20
C ALA A 65 11.75 -11.68 0.43
N ARG A 66 10.45 -11.69 0.81
CA ARG A 66 9.67 -10.45 1.00
C ARG A 66 9.67 -9.95 2.44
N TYR A 67 9.84 -10.84 3.44
CA TYR A 67 9.74 -10.50 4.87
C TYR A 67 10.86 -11.19 5.63
N TYR A 68 11.91 -10.46 5.97
CA TYR A 68 13.07 -11.03 6.68
C TYR A 68 13.75 -9.99 7.59
N GLU A 69 14.53 -10.50 8.54
CA GLU A 69 15.47 -9.74 9.34
C GLU A 69 16.88 -9.97 8.78
N ALA A 70 17.56 -8.87 8.45
CA ALA A 70 18.94 -8.92 7.97
C ALA A 70 19.93 -9.16 9.12
N GLU A 71 21.16 -9.55 8.81
CA GLU A 71 22.21 -9.82 9.82
C GLU A 71 22.52 -8.62 10.73
N ASN A 72 22.31 -7.40 10.26
CA ASN A 72 22.48 -6.17 11.02
C ASN A 72 21.27 -5.81 11.90
N GLY A 73 20.20 -6.61 11.88
CA GLY A 73 18.97 -6.39 12.64
C GLY A 73 17.93 -5.50 11.92
N ASP A 74 18.21 -5.05 10.71
CA ASP A 74 17.21 -4.32 9.90
C ASP A 74 16.12 -5.28 9.44
N LEU A 75 14.87 -4.82 9.51
CA LEU A 75 13.73 -5.55 8.98
C LEU A 75 13.42 -5.09 7.58
N HIS A 76 13.29 -6.04 6.68
CA HIS A 76 12.92 -5.81 5.28
C HIS A 76 11.55 -6.37 5.02
N LEU A 77 10.65 -5.54 4.48
CA LEU A 77 9.31 -5.93 4.06
C LEU A 77 9.09 -5.43 2.63
N ARG A 78 8.46 -6.26 1.80
CA ARG A 78 8.02 -5.88 0.46
C ARG A 78 6.55 -6.17 0.36
N THR A 79 5.75 -5.13 0.15
CA THR A 79 4.29 -5.21 0.04
C THR A 79 3.80 -4.49 -1.20
N ASP A 80 2.76 -5.04 -1.76
CA ASP A 80 2.10 -4.47 -2.92
C ASP A 80 1.07 -3.43 -2.47
N PHE A 81 0.90 -2.36 -3.24
CA PHE A 81 -0.10 -1.32 -3.05
C PHE A 81 -0.87 -1.10 -4.34
N LEU A 82 -2.18 -0.89 -4.23
CA LEU A 82 -3.02 -0.61 -5.38
C LEU A 82 -2.80 0.84 -5.86
N LEU A 83 -2.67 0.98 -7.17
CA LEU A 83 -2.69 2.27 -7.87
C LEU A 83 -3.79 2.24 -8.93
N GLU A 84 -4.85 3.02 -8.71
CA GLU A 84 -5.88 3.27 -9.72
C GLU A 84 -5.54 4.55 -10.47
N GLU A 85 -5.57 4.49 -11.80
CA GLU A 85 -5.37 5.63 -12.67
C GLU A 85 -6.73 6.08 -13.22
N GLU A 86 -6.98 7.41 -13.27
CA GLU A 86 -8.26 7.97 -13.72
C GLU A 86 -8.65 7.52 -15.14
N ASP A 87 -7.68 7.38 -16.04
CA ASP A 87 -7.88 7.02 -17.44
C ASP A 87 -7.16 5.73 -17.87
N GLY A 88 -6.74 4.88 -16.92
CA GLY A 88 -5.93 3.70 -17.19
C GLY A 88 -6.35 2.45 -16.40
N PRO A 89 -5.76 1.29 -16.72
CA PRO A 89 -5.95 0.11 -15.90
C PRO A 89 -5.31 0.28 -14.54
N SER A 90 -5.95 -0.24 -13.51
CA SER A 90 -5.34 -0.31 -12.17
C SER A 90 -4.00 -1.06 -12.23
N ARG A 91 -3.04 -0.65 -11.40
CA ARG A 91 -1.73 -1.30 -11.29
C ARG A 91 -1.45 -1.67 -9.84
N VAL A 92 -0.55 -2.60 -9.65
CA VAL A 92 -0.01 -2.94 -8.34
C VAL A 92 1.46 -2.50 -8.30
N ILE A 93 1.79 -1.68 -7.33
CA ILE A 93 3.14 -1.14 -7.12
C ILE A 93 3.73 -1.78 -5.87
N THR A 94 4.85 -2.47 -6.03
CA THR A 94 5.57 -3.03 -4.88
C THR A 94 6.38 -1.94 -4.19
N VAL A 95 6.18 -1.80 -2.89
CA VAL A 95 6.97 -0.93 -2.02
C VAL A 95 7.89 -1.78 -1.17
N ALA A 96 9.17 -1.42 -1.16
CA ALA A 96 10.12 -1.98 -0.23
C ALA A 96 10.21 -1.10 1.03
N PHE A 97 9.93 -1.67 2.18
CA PHE A 97 10.11 -1.05 3.47
C PHE A 97 11.34 -1.61 4.17
N ILE A 98 12.12 -0.73 4.79
CA ILE A 98 13.24 -1.10 5.66
C ILE A 98 13.07 -0.36 6.99
N LEU A 99 13.06 -1.12 8.07
CA LEU A 99 13.04 -0.56 9.42
C LEU A 99 14.43 -0.69 10.00
N SER A 100 15.12 0.43 10.16
CA SER A 100 16.48 0.50 10.65
C SER A 100 16.63 1.64 11.65
N GLY A 101 17.20 1.37 12.83
CA GLY A 101 17.56 2.38 13.83
C GLY A 101 16.40 3.30 14.26
N LYS A 102 15.16 2.83 14.30
CA LYS A 102 13.93 3.60 14.58
C LYS A 102 13.53 4.58 13.46
N ILE A 103 13.90 4.27 12.25
CA ILE A 103 13.50 5.00 11.04
C ILE A 103 12.82 4.01 10.09
N LEU A 104 11.70 4.40 9.52
CA LEU A 104 11.09 3.71 8.38
C LEU A 104 11.69 4.28 7.09
N PHE A 105 12.19 3.42 6.22
CA PHE A 105 12.50 3.75 4.83
C PHE A 105 11.47 3.09 3.93
N SER A 106 10.92 3.84 2.98
CA SER A 106 10.08 3.32 1.91
C SER A 106 10.70 3.62 0.56
N VAL A 107 10.69 2.65 -0.36
CA VAL A 107 11.24 2.77 -1.71
C VAL A 107 10.22 2.26 -2.70
N HIS A 108 9.82 3.12 -3.63
CA HIS A 108 8.85 2.81 -4.69
C HIS A 108 9.06 3.73 -5.90
N ASN A 109 8.46 3.37 -7.04
CA ASN A 109 8.68 4.09 -8.31
C ASN A 109 7.54 5.06 -8.66
N ASP A 110 6.35 4.92 -8.05
CA ASP A 110 5.17 5.74 -8.35
C ASP A 110 4.67 6.50 -7.10
N ASP A 111 4.06 7.67 -7.27
CA ASP A 111 3.42 8.41 -6.17
C ASP A 111 2.06 7.78 -5.83
N LEU A 112 2.01 7.05 -4.72
CA LEU A 112 0.88 6.24 -4.29
C LEU A 112 -0.20 7.06 -3.55
N PRO A 113 -1.50 6.89 -3.87
CA PRO A 113 -2.61 7.55 -3.17
C PRO A 113 -2.59 7.32 -1.66
N VAL A 114 -2.33 6.10 -1.22
CA VAL A 114 -2.22 5.71 0.19
C VAL A 114 -1.17 6.56 0.92
N PHE A 115 0.00 6.76 0.32
CA PHE A 115 1.07 7.58 0.89
C PHE A 115 0.67 9.04 1.01
N ARG A 116 -0.04 9.59 0.00
CA ARG A 116 -0.59 10.95 0.06
C ARG A 116 -1.59 11.13 1.19
N LEU A 117 -2.48 10.15 1.38
CA LEU A 117 -3.49 10.16 2.46
C LEU A 117 -2.85 10.11 3.84
N VAL A 118 -1.88 9.23 4.07
CA VAL A 118 -1.15 9.15 5.35
C VAL A 118 -0.42 10.45 5.64
N ARG A 119 0.33 11.01 4.68
CA ARG A 119 1.01 12.30 4.82
C ARG A 119 0.04 13.44 5.20
N MET A 120 -1.11 13.50 4.55
CA MET A 120 -2.15 14.51 4.82
C MET A 120 -2.75 14.35 6.22
N ARG A 121 -3.08 13.11 6.63
CA ARG A 121 -3.68 12.80 7.95
C ARG A 121 -2.69 13.11 9.07
N ALA A 122 -1.46 12.61 8.98
CA ALA A 122 -0.43 12.79 10.00
C ALA A 122 0.01 14.26 10.17
N ARG A 123 -0.12 15.07 9.12
CA ARG A 123 0.09 16.52 9.20
C ARG A 123 -1.07 17.25 9.91
N SER A 124 -2.31 16.79 9.70
CA SER A 124 -3.51 17.48 10.22
C SER A 124 -3.90 17.05 11.64
N ARG A 125 -3.57 15.81 12.04
CA ARG A 125 -3.97 15.23 13.33
C ARG A 125 -2.76 15.05 14.26
N PRO A 126 -2.55 15.94 15.26
CA PRO A 126 -1.46 15.80 16.22
C PRO A 126 -1.63 14.52 17.05
N GLY A 127 -0.55 13.78 17.26
CA GLY A 127 -0.53 12.59 18.11
C GLY A 127 -1.07 11.32 17.45
N SER A 128 -1.37 11.34 16.14
CA SER A 128 -1.72 10.11 15.39
C SER A 128 -0.50 9.25 15.09
N ILE A 129 0.68 9.83 15.02
CA ILE A 129 1.95 9.16 14.78
C ILE A 129 2.89 9.54 15.92
N GLU A 130 3.44 8.57 16.62
CA GLU A 130 4.41 8.76 17.70
C GLU A 130 5.80 8.25 17.31
N ASP A 131 5.88 7.26 16.42
CA ASP A 131 7.14 6.70 15.94
C ASP A 131 7.06 6.17 14.49
N TYR A 132 8.15 5.56 14.04
CA TYR A 132 8.29 4.99 12.69
C TYR A 132 7.39 3.77 12.44
N MET A 133 7.02 3.03 13.48
CA MET A 133 6.14 1.87 13.38
C MET A 133 4.69 2.29 13.18
N ASP A 134 4.27 3.38 13.82
CA ASP A 134 2.93 3.95 13.62
C ASP A 134 2.75 4.41 12.16
N VAL A 135 3.80 4.97 11.54
CA VAL A 135 3.76 5.32 10.11
C VAL A 135 3.50 4.09 9.25
N LEU A 136 4.20 2.98 9.52
CA LEU A 136 4.03 1.75 8.74
C LEU A 136 2.64 1.13 8.93
N LEU A 137 2.14 1.11 10.16
CA LEU A 137 0.79 0.60 10.46
C LEU A 137 -0.30 1.48 9.84
N ASP A 138 -0.15 2.82 9.90
CA ASP A 138 -1.10 3.76 9.27
C ASP A 138 -1.10 3.61 7.74
N LEU A 139 0.05 3.32 7.11
CA LEU A 139 0.11 2.97 5.68
C LEU A 139 -0.70 1.71 5.38
N TYR A 140 -0.57 0.64 6.18
CA TYR A 140 -1.34 -0.59 5.99
C TYR A 140 -2.83 -0.43 6.31
N ALA A 141 -3.19 0.34 7.34
CA ALA A 141 -4.58 0.66 7.65
C ALA A 141 -5.22 1.46 6.52
N THR A 142 -4.51 2.48 6.00
CA THR A 142 -4.98 3.32 4.89
C THR A 142 -5.08 2.52 3.58
N ASP A 143 -4.21 1.53 3.35
CA ASP A 143 -4.28 0.63 2.22
C ASP A 143 -5.54 -0.25 2.26
N ALA A 144 -5.92 -0.75 3.44
CA ALA A 144 -7.17 -1.47 3.62
C ALA A 144 -8.40 -0.56 3.39
N GLU A 145 -8.38 0.68 3.88
CA GLU A 145 -9.44 1.67 3.61
C GLU A 145 -9.55 1.98 2.11
N TYR A 146 -8.42 2.25 1.44
CA TYR A 146 -8.39 2.52 0.00
C TYR A 146 -8.94 1.34 -0.83
N SER A 147 -8.58 0.12 -0.43
CA SER A 147 -9.12 -1.09 -1.05
C SER A 147 -10.62 -1.28 -0.80
N ALA A 148 -11.14 -0.86 0.34
CA ALA A 148 -12.57 -0.87 0.63
C ALA A 148 -13.34 0.09 -0.29
N ASP A 149 -12.83 1.32 -0.47
CA ASP A 149 -13.41 2.32 -1.37
C ASP A 149 -13.43 1.79 -2.82
N SER A 150 -12.35 1.15 -3.27
CA SER A 150 -12.29 0.53 -4.60
C SER A 150 -13.31 -0.61 -4.76
N LEU A 151 -13.52 -1.44 -3.72
CA LEU A 151 -14.56 -2.49 -3.74
C LEU A 151 -15.97 -1.91 -3.83
N GLU A 152 -16.24 -0.78 -3.17
CA GLU A 152 -17.53 -0.07 -3.29
C GLU A 152 -17.78 0.36 -4.75
N GLY A 153 -16.74 0.90 -5.42
CA GLY A 153 -16.81 1.22 -6.85
C GLY A 153 -17.15 0.02 -7.74
N ILE A 154 -16.55 -1.15 -7.46
CA ILE A 154 -16.87 -2.40 -8.17
C ILE A 154 -18.34 -2.80 -7.94
N TYR A 155 -18.86 -2.67 -6.71
CA TYR A 155 -20.25 -2.96 -6.43
C TYR A 155 -21.21 -2.10 -7.26
N GLU A 156 -20.95 -0.78 -7.33
CA GLU A 156 -21.75 0.17 -8.10
C GLU A 156 -21.71 -0.15 -9.59
N SER A 157 -20.53 -0.37 -10.15
CA SER A 157 -20.33 -0.72 -11.56
C SER A 157 -21.06 -2.02 -11.94
N LEU A 158 -20.92 -3.08 -11.14
CA LEU A 158 -21.61 -4.36 -11.41
C LEU A 158 -23.14 -4.27 -11.21
N GLU A 159 -23.66 -3.36 -10.40
CA GLU A 159 -25.09 -3.11 -10.27
C GLU A 159 -25.63 -2.41 -11.53
N GLU A 160 -24.89 -1.44 -12.08
CA GLU A 160 -25.23 -0.81 -13.36
C GLU A 160 -25.27 -1.83 -14.50
N VAL A 161 -24.24 -2.69 -14.59
CA VAL A 161 -24.19 -3.78 -15.58
C VAL A 161 -25.40 -4.71 -15.44
N SER A 162 -25.70 -5.16 -14.22
CA SER A 162 -26.85 -6.03 -13.94
C SER A 162 -28.18 -5.40 -14.38
N THR A 163 -28.37 -4.11 -14.09
CA THR A 163 -29.58 -3.37 -14.49
C THR A 163 -29.71 -3.27 -16.01
N ARG A 164 -28.57 -3.07 -16.70
CA ARG A 164 -28.53 -2.94 -18.18
C ARG A 164 -28.83 -4.26 -18.87
N VAL A 165 -28.24 -5.37 -18.41
CA VAL A 165 -28.46 -6.73 -18.96
C VAL A 165 -29.93 -7.16 -18.85
N LEU A 166 -30.66 -6.72 -17.83
CA LEU A 166 -32.07 -7.04 -17.62
C LEU A 166 -33.05 -6.19 -18.44
N GLN A 167 -32.58 -5.25 -19.26
CA GLN A 167 -33.43 -4.43 -20.10
C GLN A 167 -33.96 -5.21 -21.31
N LYS A 168 -35.19 -4.90 -21.74
CA LYS A 168 -35.88 -5.57 -22.86
C LYS A 168 -35.21 -5.34 -24.23
N GLU A 169 -34.52 -4.24 -24.40
CA GLU A 169 -33.83 -3.85 -25.63
C GLU A 169 -32.28 -3.92 -25.41
N PHE A 170 -31.76 -5.11 -25.24
CA PHE A 170 -30.32 -5.35 -25.06
C PHE A 170 -29.71 -5.66 -26.43
N THR A 171 -28.76 -4.85 -26.86
CA THR A 171 -28.09 -4.97 -28.18
C THR A 171 -26.74 -5.67 -28.07
N ASP A 172 -26.18 -6.12 -29.20
CA ASP A 172 -24.81 -6.69 -29.24
C ASP A 172 -23.75 -5.67 -28.74
N GLN A 173 -24.00 -4.38 -28.96
CA GLN A 173 -23.11 -3.32 -28.47
C GLN A 173 -23.19 -3.18 -26.94
N ASP A 174 -24.39 -3.33 -26.38
CA ASP A 174 -24.57 -3.33 -24.91
C ASP A 174 -23.92 -4.56 -24.30
N ALA A 175 -24.01 -5.73 -24.96
CA ALA A 175 -23.33 -6.95 -24.51
C ALA A 175 -21.81 -6.77 -24.48
N ALA A 176 -21.23 -6.22 -25.54
CA ALA A 176 -19.79 -5.96 -25.60
C ALA A 176 -19.32 -4.96 -24.50
N ALA A 177 -20.12 -3.92 -24.24
CA ALA A 177 -19.83 -2.95 -23.20
C ALA A 177 -19.92 -3.58 -21.78
N ALA A 178 -20.96 -4.42 -21.55
CA ALA A 178 -21.13 -5.13 -20.28
C ALA A 178 -19.97 -6.11 -20.02
N LEU A 179 -19.57 -6.89 -21.03
CA LEU A 179 -18.43 -7.82 -20.92
C LEU A 179 -17.11 -7.10 -20.62
N ASN A 180 -16.86 -5.95 -21.25
CA ASN A 180 -15.67 -5.15 -20.97
C ASN A 180 -15.68 -4.61 -19.54
N ALA A 181 -16.83 -4.10 -19.05
CA ALA A 181 -16.95 -3.65 -17.68
C ALA A 181 -16.72 -4.79 -16.67
N ILE A 182 -17.37 -5.95 -16.88
CA ILE A 182 -17.21 -7.13 -16.02
C ILE A 182 -15.75 -7.57 -15.97
N ALA A 183 -15.04 -7.63 -17.13
CA ALA A 183 -13.65 -8.01 -17.17
C ALA A 183 -12.73 -7.01 -16.44
N HIS A 184 -13.05 -5.71 -16.50
CA HIS A 184 -12.33 -4.67 -15.77
C HIS A 184 -12.50 -4.84 -14.26
N GLU A 185 -13.73 -5.03 -13.80
CA GLU A 185 -14.04 -5.21 -12.38
C GLU A 185 -13.47 -6.52 -11.80
N GLU A 186 -13.44 -7.57 -12.62
CA GLU A 186 -12.81 -8.85 -12.23
C GLU A 186 -11.31 -8.67 -11.99
N ASP A 187 -10.61 -8.00 -12.91
CA ASP A 187 -9.16 -7.74 -12.79
C ASP A 187 -8.86 -6.86 -11.56
N LEU A 188 -9.63 -5.79 -11.34
CA LEU A 188 -9.49 -4.92 -10.18
C LEU A 188 -9.72 -5.68 -8.87
N ASN A 189 -10.81 -6.47 -8.79
CA ASN A 189 -11.10 -7.31 -7.63
C ASN A 189 -9.97 -8.30 -7.32
N GLY A 190 -9.39 -8.91 -8.35
CA GLY A 190 -8.25 -9.81 -8.24
C GLY A 190 -6.99 -9.11 -7.70
N ARG A 191 -6.73 -7.86 -8.13
CA ARG A 191 -5.60 -7.04 -7.65
C ARG A 191 -5.79 -6.64 -6.20
N ILE A 192 -6.98 -6.18 -5.81
CA ILE A 192 -7.31 -5.84 -4.42
C ILE A 192 -7.10 -7.06 -3.51
N ARG A 193 -7.61 -8.22 -3.90
CA ARG A 193 -7.44 -9.45 -3.13
C ARG A 193 -5.97 -9.82 -2.92
N ARG A 194 -5.17 -9.73 -3.98
CA ARG A 194 -3.73 -10.00 -3.91
C ARG A 194 -3.03 -9.01 -2.98
N ASN A 195 -3.34 -7.72 -3.10
CA ASN A 195 -2.82 -6.66 -2.24
C ASN A 195 -3.13 -6.94 -0.77
N MET A 196 -4.40 -7.18 -0.44
CA MET A 196 -4.83 -7.47 0.93
C MET A 196 -4.16 -8.72 1.54
N MET A 197 -3.95 -9.76 0.73
CA MET A 197 -3.22 -10.95 1.19
C MET A 197 -1.76 -10.63 1.53
N ASP A 198 -1.13 -9.72 0.82
CA ASP A 198 0.25 -9.32 1.04
C ASP A 198 0.38 -8.45 2.28
N THR A 199 -0.49 -7.44 2.43
CA THR A 199 -0.59 -6.61 3.64
C THR A 199 -0.86 -7.46 4.88
N ARG A 200 -1.74 -8.47 4.81
CA ARG A 200 -1.99 -9.44 5.87
C ARG A 200 -0.72 -10.19 6.30
N ARG A 201 0.12 -10.60 5.35
CA ARG A 201 1.39 -11.29 5.62
C ARG A 201 2.38 -10.36 6.32
N ALA A 202 2.51 -9.11 5.84
CA ALA A 202 3.38 -8.10 6.43
C ALA A 202 3.01 -7.80 7.89
N VAL A 203 1.74 -7.49 8.15
CA VAL A 203 1.22 -7.21 9.51
C VAL A 203 1.42 -8.43 10.42
N SER A 204 1.13 -9.64 9.92
CA SER A 204 1.34 -10.88 10.68
C SER A 204 2.83 -11.14 10.99
N PHE A 205 3.75 -10.73 10.12
CA PHE A 205 5.18 -10.81 10.35
C PHE A 205 5.60 -9.85 11.47
N LEU A 206 5.16 -8.61 11.46
CA LEU A 206 5.44 -7.62 12.51
C LEU A 206 4.94 -8.08 13.89
N MET A 207 3.72 -8.63 13.95
CA MET A 207 3.14 -9.13 15.20
C MET A 207 3.94 -10.30 15.79
N ARG A 208 4.44 -11.22 14.96
CA ARG A 208 5.26 -12.36 15.43
C ARG A 208 6.62 -11.95 15.95
N GLY A 209 7.22 -10.91 15.39
CA GLY A 209 8.52 -10.40 15.77
C GLY A 209 8.58 -9.73 17.15
N ARG A 210 7.42 -9.53 17.83
CA ARG A 210 7.31 -8.79 19.11
C ARG A 210 7.88 -7.37 19.04
N LEU A 211 7.74 -6.74 17.88
CA LEU A 211 8.29 -5.43 17.57
C LEU A 211 7.31 -4.31 17.94
N LEU A 212 6.03 -4.66 18.12
CA LEU A 212 4.95 -3.73 18.38
C LEU A 212 4.74 -3.53 19.88
N ASN A 213 4.49 -2.29 20.28
CA ASN A 213 3.97 -1.98 21.61
C ASN A 213 2.49 -2.41 21.74
N SER A 214 1.86 -2.20 22.89
CA SER A 214 0.48 -2.66 23.14
C SER A 214 -0.54 -2.02 22.20
N ASP A 215 -0.41 -0.73 21.96
CA ASP A 215 -1.36 0.03 21.14
C ASP A 215 -1.18 -0.30 19.67
N GLN A 216 0.05 -0.37 19.19
CA GLN A 216 0.41 -0.85 17.85
C GLN A 216 -0.05 -2.28 17.58
N PHE A 217 0.02 -3.15 18.61
CA PHE A 217 -0.46 -4.52 18.49
C PHE A 217 -1.99 -4.60 18.31
N GLU A 218 -2.75 -3.75 19.02
CA GLU A 218 -4.20 -3.68 18.84
C GLU A 218 -4.58 -3.07 17.49
N GLU A 219 -3.83 -2.08 17.01
CA GLU A 219 -3.99 -1.53 15.66
C GLU A 219 -3.72 -2.60 14.59
N ALA A 220 -2.61 -3.33 14.69
CA ALA A 220 -2.29 -4.43 13.80
C ALA A 220 -3.42 -5.50 13.77
N ARG A 221 -4.02 -5.79 14.93
CA ARG A 221 -5.19 -6.70 15.01
C ARG A 221 -6.42 -6.11 14.32
N GLN A 222 -6.62 -4.81 14.40
CA GLN A 222 -7.72 -4.15 13.70
C GLN A 222 -7.52 -4.24 12.19
N ILE A 223 -6.33 -3.93 11.68
CA ILE A 223 -5.99 -4.07 10.25
C ILE A 223 -6.27 -5.50 9.76
N LEU A 224 -5.90 -6.53 10.53
CA LEU A 224 -6.17 -7.91 10.14
C LEU A 224 -7.68 -8.24 10.09
N ARG A 225 -8.49 -7.68 11.00
CA ARG A 225 -9.96 -7.85 10.97
C ARG A 225 -10.58 -7.17 9.74
N ASP A 226 -10.09 -5.98 9.39
CA ASP A 226 -10.57 -5.24 8.23
C ASP A 226 -10.25 -6.00 6.94
N ILE A 227 -9.01 -6.50 6.80
CA ILE A 227 -8.61 -7.34 5.67
C ILE A 227 -9.46 -8.63 5.60
N GLU A 228 -9.78 -9.27 6.72
CA GLU A 228 -10.64 -10.46 6.74
C GLU A 228 -12.06 -10.14 6.24
N SER A 229 -12.60 -8.98 6.61
CA SER A 229 -13.88 -8.48 6.09
C SER A 229 -13.81 -8.27 4.57
N LEU A 230 -12.75 -7.60 4.09
CA LEU A 230 -12.57 -7.33 2.65
C LEU A 230 -12.38 -8.60 1.82
N ASP A 231 -11.73 -9.65 2.34
CA ASP A 231 -11.63 -10.96 1.66
C ASP A 231 -13.01 -11.59 1.42
N GLY A 232 -13.94 -11.41 2.37
CA GLY A 232 -15.34 -11.79 2.18
C GLY A 232 -16.02 -11.05 1.02
N HIS A 233 -15.79 -9.74 0.91
CA HIS A 233 -16.31 -8.91 -0.18
C HIS A 233 -15.71 -9.29 -1.54
N THR A 234 -14.39 -9.49 -1.62
CA THR A 234 -13.74 -9.92 -2.87
C THR A 234 -14.26 -11.27 -3.36
N SER A 235 -14.53 -12.20 -2.44
CA SER A 235 -15.09 -13.51 -2.78
C SER A 235 -16.53 -13.40 -3.30
N PHE A 236 -17.37 -12.58 -2.66
CA PHE A 236 -18.74 -12.33 -3.14
C PHE A 236 -18.77 -11.66 -4.51
N LEU A 237 -17.90 -10.67 -4.76
CA LEU A 237 -17.78 -10.00 -6.05
C LEU A 237 -17.35 -10.96 -7.14
N PHE A 238 -16.44 -11.88 -6.85
CA PHE A 238 -16.05 -12.92 -7.80
C PHE A 238 -17.24 -13.81 -8.20
N ASP A 239 -18.06 -14.22 -7.24
CA ASP A 239 -19.28 -14.99 -7.53
C ASP A 239 -20.30 -14.18 -8.35
N LYS A 240 -20.46 -12.88 -8.04
CA LYS A 240 -21.34 -11.96 -8.80
C LYS A 240 -20.86 -11.78 -10.25
N VAL A 241 -19.56 -11.62 -10.47
CA VAL A 241 -18.94 -11.56 -11.79
C VAL A 241 -19.26 -12.83 -12.61
N ASN A 242 -19.01 -14.01 -12.04
CA ASN A 242 -19.33 -15.27 -12.70
C ASN A 242 -20.82 -15.40 -13.06
N PHE A 243 -21.72 -15.00 -12.14
CA PHE A 243 -23.15 -15.00 -12.41
C PHE A 243 -23.52 -14.08 -13.58
N LEU A 244 -22.95 -12.90 -13.68
CA LEU A 244 -23.21 -11.95 -14.76
C LEU A 244 -22.61 -12.40 -16.09
N MET A 245 -21.50 -13.14 -16.08
CA MET A 245 -20.89 -13.74 -17.28
C MET A 245 -21.73 -14.87 -17.86
N ASP A 246 -22.50 -15.58 -17.02
CA ASP A 246 -23.36 -16.69 -17.44
C ASP A 246 -24.77 -16.22 -17.86
N ALA A 247 -25.15 -14.98 -17.60
CA ALA A 247 -26.47 -14.41 -17.88
C ALA A 247 -26.61 -13.87 -19.31
#